data_55fa192bac3afadebfc41802c73e3697
#
_entry.id   55fa192bac3afadebfc41802c73e3697
#
_cell.length_a   1.000
_cell.length_b   1.000
_cell.length_c   1.000
_cell.angle_alpha   90.00
_cell.angle_beta   90.00
_cell.angle_gamma   90.00
#
_symmetry.space_group_name_H-M   'P 1'
#
loop_
_entity.id
_entity.type
_entity.pdbx_description
1 polymer ?
#
loop_
_entity_poly.entity_id
_entity_poly.type
_entity_poly.pdbx_seq_one_letter_code
_entity_poly.pdbx_strand_id
1 'polypeptide(L)'
;MPRPPQDSGRTGISLAGKTEKRLVLNVARVAAIRILNGIMTDQKQLSEMVQTEDFKALAPEDRARTQRLATHTLRHVGRADRALRPHLTKLPAVEVLNILRLGVVEVVGLGAPAHAVVNDLVSICSSTGQTRPYKGLINAVLRKAVADVSGKWDKSPVQMMPKWLRNPLREAYGNGTVMAMETAHMRGAPVDLTVSADPQEWAEKLSGTVLPNGSVRLNDMGQISVLPGFEDGKWWVQDAAASWPASWLALQAGETVLDVCAAPGGKTMQMALSGAVVTSLDISSKRMERVAENLSRTKLEADLVVANVLDWQDDRQFDAVLLDAPCSATGTIRRHPDLPFAKDGTGITELIGLQAEMLAAAARRVKPGGRLVFCTCSLIPDEGEVHAENFLNAQKDFVVDTSVPEGMQAEWRSDEGGYRLRPDYWGELGGMDGFYIIRMNRAS
;
A
#
# COMPACT_ATOMS: atom_id res chain seq x y z
N MET A 1 -67.66 27.58 41.06
CA MET A 1 -66.77 27.56 39.91
C MET A 1 -65.33 27.50 40.42
N PRO A 2 -64.59 26.41 40.26
CA PRO A 2 -63.21 26.32 40.68
C PRO A 2 -62.25 26.78 39.54
N ARG A 3 -61.13 27.39 39.92
CA ARG A 3 -60.05 27.89 39.04
C ARG A 3 -59.24 26.71 38.49
N PRO A 4 -58.69 26.79 37.24
CA PRO A 4 -57.77 25.76 36.72
C PRO A 4 -56.37 25.90 37.29
N PRO A 5 -55.57 24.81 37.33
CA PRO A 5 -54.22 24.80 37.88
C PRO A 5 -53.19 25.38 36.89
N GLN A 6 -52.22 26.09 37.45
CA GLN A 6 -51.07 26.67 36.73
C GLN A 6 -50.09 25.54 36.31
N ASP A 7 -49.77 25.52 35.04
CA ASP A 7 -48.80 24.65 34.43
C ASP A 7 -47.39 25.23 34.66
N SER A 8 -46.56 24.50 35.44
CA SER A 8 -45.17 24.85 35.69
C SER A 8 -44.29 24.28 34.55
N GLY A 9 -43.95 25.14 33.60
CA GLY A 9 -43.03 24.86 32.52
C GLY A 9 -41.65 24.37 33.01
N ARG A 10 -41.41 23.09 32.93
CA ARG A 10 -40.06 22.54 32.99
C ARG A 10 -39.39 22.69 31.63
N THR A 11 -38.46 23.61 31.54
CA THR A 11 -37.49 23.74 30.43
C THR A 11 -36.60 22.49 30.40
N GLY A 12 -36.97 21.57 29.56
CA GLY A 12 -36.11 20.40 29.20
C GLY A 12 -34.91 20.90 28.39
N ILE A 13 -33.74 20.96 29.01
CA ILE A 13 -32.47 21.13 28.31
C ILE A 13 -32.21 19.88 27.51
N SER A 14 -32.27 20.01 26.20
CA SER A 14 -31.99 18.91 25.24
C SER A 14 -30.56 18.39 25.43
N LEU A 15 -30.43 17.16 25.93
CA LEU A 15 -29.18 16.40 26.05
C LEU A 15 -28.69 15.79 24.72
N ALA A 16 -29.45 15.96 23.64
CA ALA A 16 -29.18 15.35 22.34
C ALA A 16 -27.88 15.83 21.70
N GLY A 17 -27.57 17.13 21.75
CA GLY A 17 -26.42 17.69 21.04
C GLY A 17 -25.03 17.32 21.63
N LYS A 18 -24.94 17.00 22.93
CA LYS A 18 -23.66 16.59 23.54
C LYS A 18 -23.38 15.08 23.36
N THR A 19 -24.42 14.28 23.23
CA THR A 19 -24.31 12.82 23.06
C THR A 19 -23.93 12.46 21.62
N GLU A 20 -24.51 13.15 20.63
CA GLU A 20 -24.17 12.94 19.22
C GLU A 20 -22.71 13.35 18.89
N LYS A 21 -22.24 14.49 19.38
CA LYS A 21 -20.86 14.92 19.16
C LYS A 21 -19.82 13.96 19.78
N ARG A 22 -20.16 13.29 20.88
CA ARG A 22 -19.29 12.30 21.53
C ARG A 22 -19.27 10.98 20.79
N LEU A 23 -20.39 10.55 20.20
CA LEU A 23 -20.49 9.37 19.33
C LEU A 23 -19.63 9.56 18.07
N VAL A 24 -19.70 10.70 17.40
CA VAL A 24 -18.91 11.01 16.20
C VAL A 24 -17.40 10.96 16.48
N LEU A 25 -16.93 11.49 17.61
CA LEU A 25 -15.51 11.45 17.99
C LEU A 25 -15.01 10.02 18.26
N ASN A 26 -15.87 9.13 18.71
CA ASN A 26 -15.53 7.74 19.01
C ASN A 26 -15.57 6.82 17.77
N VAL A 27 -16.36 7.17 16.75
CA VAL A 27 -16.61 6.30 15.58
C VAL A 27 -15.31 5.94 14.87
N ALA A 28 -14.47 6.91 14.55
CA ALA A 28 -13.20 6.67 13.87
C ALA A 28 -12.23 5.82 14.72
N ARG A 29 -12.19 6.00 16.05
CA ARG A 29 -11.38 5.17 16.95
C ARG A 29 -11.90 3.75 17.06
N VAL A 30 -13.21 3.57 17.17
CA VAL A 30 -13.86 2.24 17.18
C VAL A 30 -13.53 1.49 15.89
N ALA A 31 -13.70 2.15 14.74
CA ALA A 31 -13.42 1.56 13.45
C ALA A 31 -11.92 1.23 13.29
N ALA A 32 -11.01 2.11 13.74
CA ALA A 32 -9.56 1.85 13.72
C ALA A 32 -9.18 0.64 14.57
N ILE A 33 -9.75 0.48 15.78
CA ILE A 33 -9.53 -0.69 16.64
C ILE A 33 -10.03 -1.96 15.96
N ARG A 34 -11.21 -1.93 15.30
CA ARG A 34 -11.72 -3.07 14.52
C ARG A 34 -10.77 -3.46 13.39
N ILE A 35 -10.24 -2.48 12.66
CA ILE A 35 -9.25 -2.73 11.61
C ILE A 35 -8.00 -3.38 12.19
N LEU A 36 -7.44 -2.83 13.28
CA LEU A 36 -6.25 -3.38 13.93
C LEU A 36 -6.48 -4.82 14.41
N ASN A 37 -7.65 -5.11 14.98
CA ASN A 37 -8.02 -6.46 15.42
C ASN A 37 -8.14 -7.41 14.21
N GLY A 38 -8.87 -7.01 13.15
CA GLY A 38 -9.00 -7.83 11.95
C GLY A 38 -7.64 -8.17 11.30
N ILE A 39 -6.69 -7.22 11.31
CA ILE A 39 -5.35 -7.43 10.76
C ILE A 39 -4.53 -8.35 11.69
N MET A 40 -4.49 -8.09 12.98
CA MET A 40 -3.58 -8.76 13.91
C MET A 40 -4.11 -10.09 14.48
N THR A 41 -5.43 -10.33 14.40
CA THR A 41 -6.07 -11.56 14.90
C THR A 41 -6.52 -12.45 13.75
N ASP A 42 -7.17 -11.86 12.73
CA ASP A 42 -7.80 -12.61 11.63
C ASP A 42 -6.94 -12.61 10.36
N GLN A 43 -5.76 -12.00 10.38
CA GLN A 43 -4.81 -11.87 9.25
C GLN A 43 -5.44 -11.23 7.99
N LYS A 44 -6.48 -10.42 8.15
CA LYS A 44 -7.11 -9.68 7.05
C LYS A 44 -6.23 -8.53 6.60
N GLN A 45 -6.23 -8.25 5.30
CA GLN A 45 -5.52 -7.09 4.79
C GLN A 45 -6.31 -5.79 5.02
N LEU A 46 -5.61 -4.68 5.18
CA LEU A 46 -6.24 -3.35 5.32
C LEU A 46 -7.17 -3.05 4.12
N SER A 47 -6.75 -3.45 2.92
CA SER A 47 -7.54 -3.30 1.69
C SER A 47 -8.90 -4.01 1.76
N GLU A 48 -8.99 -5.15 2.43
CA GLU A 48 -10.24 -5.89 2.67
C GLU A 48 -11.09 -5.19 3.74
N MET A 49 -10.44 -4.76 4.84
CA MET A 49 -11.13 -4.11 5.94
C MET A 49 -11.82 -2.79 5.55
N VAL A 50 -11.22 -2.03 4.63
CA VAL A 50 -11.82 -0.78 4.12
C VAL A 50 -12.90 -1.00 3.04
N GLN A 51 -13.11 -2.23 2.60
CA GLN A 51 -14.20 -2.59 1.69
C GLN A 51 -15.45 -3.12 2.41
N THR A 52 -15.40 -3.29 3.73
CA THR A 52 -16.55 -3.73 4.50
C THR A 52 -17.68 -2.69 4.48
N GLU A 53 -18.93 -3.14 4.52
CA GLU A 53 -20.09 -2.24 4.52
C GLU A 53 -20.09 -1.30 5.74
N ASP A 54 -19.67 -1.79 6.91
CA ASP A 54 -19.51 -0.97 8.12
C ASP A 54 -18.54 0.20 7.90
N PHE A 55 -17.43 -0.03 7.19
CA PHE A 55 -16.46 1.03 6.89
C PHE A 55 -16.99 2.00 5.83
N LYS A 56 -17.61 1.50 4.77
CA LYS A 56 -18.20 2.33 3.69
C LYS A 56 -19.33 3.22 4.19
N ALA A 57 -20.08 2.77 5.20
CA ALA A 57 -21.15 3.54 5.83
C ALA A 57 -20.66 4.74 6.66
N LEU A 58 -19.34 4.82 6.97
CA LEU A 58 -18.77 5.97 7.69
C LEU A 58 -18.79 7.23 6.81
N ALA A 59 -18.92 8.40 7.45
CA ALA A 59 -18.73 9.68 6.80
C ALA A 59 -17.30 9.76 6.20
N PRO A 60 -17.09 10.49 5.08
CA PRO A 60 -15.77 10.59 4.43
C PRO A 60 -14.64 11.00 5.36
N GLU A 61 -14.88 11.97 6.24
CA GLU A 61 -13.92 12.43 7.25
C GLU A 61 -13.58 11.34 8.29
N ASP A 62 -14.57 10.55 8.71
CA ASP A 62 -14.36 9.45 9.65
C ASP A 62 -13.61 8.29 8.98
N ARG A 63 -13.87 8.01 7.70
CA ARG A 63 -13.08 7.04 6.91
C ARG A 63 -11.62 7.44 6.83
N ALA A 64 -11.35 8.69 6.45
CA ALA A 64 -9.99 9.22 6.36
C ALA A 64 -9.26 9.17 7.72
N ARG A 65 -9.93 9.58 8.79
CA ARG A 65 -9.40 9.54 10.15
C ARG A 65 -9.15 8.10 10.62
N THR A 66 -10.07 7.20 10.36
CA THR A 66 -9.94 5.76 10.68
C THR A 66 -8.71 5.17 10.02
N GLN A 67 -8.53 5.38 8.72
CA GLN A 67 -7.37 4.89 7.97
C GLN A 67 -6.07 5.50 8.50
N ARG A 68 -6.06 6.81 8.78
CA ARG A 68 -4.90 7.49 9.36
C ARG A 68 -4.51 6.87 10.71
N LEU A 69 -5.47 6.67 11.62
CA LEU A 69 -5.24 6.08 12.93
C LEU A 69 -4.72 4.64 12.81
N ALA A 70 -5.35 3.80 12.00
CA ALA A 70 -4.95 2.42 11.81
C ALA A 70 -3.55 2.31 11.19
N THR A 71 -3.29 3.03 10.09
CA THR A 71 -1.99 2.97 9.40
C THR A 71 -0.84 3.52 10.24
N HIS A 72 -1.05 4.64 10.98
CA HIS A 72 -0.04 5.14 11.91
C HIS A 72 0.22 4.16 13.05
N THR A 73 -0.82 3.53 13.60
CA THR A 73 -0.64 2.53 14.65
C THR A 73 0.16 1.34 14.14
N LEU A 74 -0.14 0.81 12.95
CA LEU A 74 0.59 -0.30 12.33
C LEU A 74 2.07 0.04 12.10
N ARG A 75 2.39 1.23 11.62
CA ARG A 75 3.78 1.67 11.43
C ARG A 75 4.57 1.76 12.73
N HIS A 76 3.90 1.97 13.86
CA HIS A 76 4.52 2.25 15.14
C HIS A 76 4.24 1.20 16.22
N VAL A 77 3.75 0.01 15.86
CA VAL A 77 3.46 -1.07 16.83
C VAL A 77 4.63 -1.33 17.76
N GLY A 78 5.84 -1.51 17.23
CA GLY A 78 7.02 -1.79 18.06
C GLY A 78 7.43 -0.63 18.97
N ARG A 79 7.21 0.63 18.57
CA ARG A 79 7.42 1.79 19.44
C ARG A 79 6.37 1.84 20.55
N ALA A 80 5.09 1.59 20.19
CA ALA A 80 4.01 1.55 21.15
C ALA A 80 4.19 0.41 22.15
N ASP A 81 4.57 -0.78 21.70
CA ASP A 81 4.81 -1.94 22.58
C ASP A 81 5.98 -1.68 23.54
N ARG A 82 7.06 -1.04 23.10
CA ARG A 82 8.16 -0.62 23.99
C ARG A 82 7.73 0.41 25.02
N ALA A 83 6.88 1.36 24.66
CA ALA A 83 6.32 2.34 25.57
C ALA A 83 5.39 1.71 26.63
N LEU A 84 4.61 0.72 26.22
CA LEU A 84 3.64 0.04 27.08
C LEU A 84 4.30 -1.00 28.03
N ARG A 85 5.35 -1.68 27.57
CA ARG A 85 5.97 -2.81 28.25
C ARG A 85 6.35 -2.56 29.72
N PRO A 86 6.95 -1.43 30.11
CA PRO A 86 7.30 -1.15 31.50
C PRO A 86 6.11 -1.03 32.45
N HIS A 87 4.92 -0.77 31.91
CA HIS A 87 3.68 -0.56 32.66
C HIS A 87 2.74 -1.77 32.66
N LEU A 88 3.15 -2.87 32.01
CA LEU A 88 2.37 -4.11 31.91
C LEU A 88 3.10 -5.24 32.62
N THR A 89 2.52 -5.78 33.69
CA THR A 89 3.05 -6.99 34.37
C THR A 89 2.89 -8.23 33.50
N LYS A 90 1.76 -8.32 32.76
CA LYS A 90 1.44 -9.36 31.79
C LYS A 90 0.85 -8.73 30.54
N LEU A 91 1.20 -9.24 29.36
CA LEU A 91 0.58 -8.80 28.11
C LEU A 91 -0.91 -9.19 28.12
N PRO A 92 -1.81 -8.22 27.92
CA PRO A 92 -3.24 -8.51 27.77
C PRO A 92 -3.53 -9.13 26.39
N ALA A 93 -4.78 -9.54 26.20
CA ALA A 93 -5.27 -9.99 24.87
C ALA A 93 -5.05 -8.91 23.81
N VAL A 94 -4.91 -9.35 22.54
CA VAL A 94 -4.55 -8.48 21.42
C VAL A 94 -5.51 -7.31 21.27
N GLU A 95 -6.81 -7.51 21.51
CA GLU A 95 -7.84 -6.48 21.40
C GLU A 95 -7.61 -5.34 22.41
N VAL A 96 -7.22 -5.69 23.64
CA VAL A 96 -6.89 -4.71 24.68
C VAL A 96 -5.56 -4.03 24.36
N LEU A 97 -4.59 -4.80 23.87
CA LEU A 97 -3.29 -4.28 23.47
C LEU A 97 -3.41 -3.29 22.31
N ASN A 98 -4.29 -3.54 21.34
CA ASN A 98 -4.54 -2.63 20.22
C ASN A 98 -5.19 -1.31 20.64
N ILE A 99 -6.07 -1.34 21.67
CA ILE A 99 -6.57 -0.10 22.29
C ILE A 99 -5.43 0.71 22.89
N LEU A 100 -4.51 0.05 23.62
CA LEU A 100 -3.35 0.69 24.22
C LEU A 100 -2.37 1.23 23.17
N ARG A 101 -2.06 0.44 22.13
CA ARG A 101 -1.21 0.85 21.01
C ARG A 101 -1.75 2.09 20.30
N LEU A 102 -3.04 2.07 19.95
CA LEU A 102 -3.72 3.21 19.33
C LEU A 102 -3.60 4.46 20.21
N GLY A 103 -3.84 4.32 21.52
CA GLY A 103 -3.77 5.43 22.46
C GLY A 103 -2.39 6.07 22.53
N VAL A 104 -1.33 5.26 22.63
CA VAL A 104 0.05 5.78 22.64
C VAL A 104 0.37 6.48 21.32
N VAL A 105 0.07 5.84 20.18
CA VAL A 105 0.38 6.38 18.86
C VAL A 105 -0.40 7.66 18.59
N GLU A 106 -1.68 7.72 18.92
CA GLU A 106 -2.50 8.91 18.69
C GLU A 106 -2.02 10.11 19.53
N VAL A 107 -1.61 9.88 20.79
CA VAL A 107 -1.13 10.97 21.63
C VAL A 107 0.28 11.38 21.27
N VAL A 108 1.21 10.42 21.20
CA VAL A 108 2.64 10.74 21.08
C VAL A 108 3.08 10.85 19.63
N GLY A 109 2.55 10.01 18.76
CA GLY A 109 2.88 10.01 17.33
C GLY A 109 2.10 11.04 16.51
N LEU A 110 0.83 11.33 16.89
CA LEU A 110 -0.03 12.25 16.15
C LEU A 110 -0.30 13.56 16.90
N GLY A 111 0.22 13.73 18.12
CA GLY A 111 0.08 14.96 18.89
C GLY A 111 -1.33 15.23 19.44
N ALA A 112 -2.19 14.22 19.54
CA ALA A 112 -3.55 14.40 20.05
C ALA A 112 -3.56 14.65 21.55
N PRO A 113 -4.53 15.45 22.09
CA PRO A 113 -4.63 15.73 23.52
C PRO A 113 -4.84 14.45 24.34
N ALA A 114 -3.88 14.13 25.22
CA ALA A 114 -3.85 12.87 26.00
C ALA A 114 -5.14 12.62 26.78
N HIS A 115 -5.68 13.67 27.43
CA HIS A 115 -6.91 13.55 28.23
C HIS A 115 -8.11 13.09 27.38
N ALA A 116 -8.28 13.68 26.21
CA ALA A 116 -9.38 13.33 25.31
C ALA A 116 -9.24 11.88 24.78
N VAL A 117 -8.03 11.50 24.36
CA VAL A 117 -7.76 10.15 23.82
C VAL A 117 -7.98 9.10 24.90
N VAL A 118 -7.41 9.28 26.10
CA VAL A 118 -7.55 8.31 27.21
C VAL A 118 -9.01 8.14 27.61
N ASN A 119 -9.77 9.23 27.77
CA ASN A 119 -11.19 9.15 28.15
C ASN A 119 -12.02 8.41 27.10
N ASP A 120 -11.80 8.68 25.83
CA ASP A 120 -12.53 8.02 24.76
C ASP A 120 -12.20 6.52 24.67
N LEU A 121 -10.92 6.14 24.76
CA LEU A 121 -10.50 4.74 24.72
C LEU A 121 -10.98 3.95 25.95
N VAL A 122 -11.02 4.57 27.11
CA VAL A 122 -11.64 3.99 28.32
C VAL A 122 -13.16 3.78 28.13
N SER A 123 -13.83 4.71 27.45
CA SER A 123 -15.26 4.58 27.10
C SER A 123 -15.49 3.46 26.09
N ILE A 124 -14.67 3.37 25.04
CA ILE A 124 -14.71 2.30 24.04
C ILE A 124 -14.47 0.94 24.70
N CYS A 125 -13.43 0.82 25.55
CA CYS A 125 -13.16 -0.39 26.31
C CYS A 125 -14.37 -0.85 27.16
N SER A 126 -15.13 0.11 27.68
CA SER A 126 -16.30 -0.17 28.53
C SER A 126 -17.54 -0.59 27.73
N SER A 127 -17.58 -0.36 26.42
CA SER A 127 -18.74 -0.62 25.55
C SER A 127 -18.90 -2.08 25.16
N THR A 128 -17.82 -2.89 25.24
CA THR A 128 -17.86 -4.33 24.91
C THR A 128 -17.63 -5.19 26.15
N GLY A 129 -18.35 -6.30 26.27
CA GLY A 129 -18.23 -7.20 27.41
C GLY A 129 -16.84 -7.80 27.58
N GLN A 130 -16.16 -8.06 26.46
CA GLN A 130 -14.84 -8.69 26.40
C GLN A 130 -13.73 -7.77 26.94
N THR A 131 -13.76 -6.48 26.64
CA THR A 131 -12.71 -5.52 27.04
C THR A 131 -13.05 -4.75 28.31
N ARG A 132 -14.33 -4.70 28.73
CA ARG A 132 -14.81 -3.96 29.92
C ARG A 132 -14.00 -4.20 31.20
N PRO A 133 -13.58 -5.44 31.54
CA PRO A 133 -12.79 -5.69 32.76
C PRO A 133 -11.46 -4.94 32.79
N TYR A 134 -10.93 -4.52 31.62
CA TYR A 134 -9.63 -3.87 31.47
C TYR A 134 -9.70 -2.33 31.53
N LYS A 135 -10.87 -1.74 31.81
CA LYS A 135 -11.04 -0.28 31.90
C LYS A 135 -10.02 0.41 32.81
N GLY A 136 -9.81 -0.15 34.01
CA GLY A 136 -8.82 0.39 34.97
C GLY A 136 -7.39 0.27 34.47
N LEU A 137 -7.05 -0.87 33.85
CA LEU A 137 -5.75 -1.11 33.23
C LEU A 137 -5.47 -0.08 32.13
N ILE A 138 -6.38 0.09 31.17
CA ILE A 138 -6.22 1.02 30.04
C ILE A 138 -5.99 2.44 30.56
N ASN A 139 -6.80 2.93 31.49
CA ASN A 139 -6.64 4.26 32.04
C ASN A 139 -5.25 4.46 32.73
N ALA A 140 -4.84 3.51 33.57
CA ALA A 140 -3.60 3.60 34.33
C ALA A 140 -2.37 3.48 33.41
N VAL A 141 -2.37 2.49 32.49
CA VAL A 141 -1.23 2.23 31.60
C VAL A 141 -1.04 3.36 30.59
N LEU A 142 -2.11 3.82 29.91
CA LEU A 142 -1.99 4.90 28.94
C LEU A 142 -1.46 6.19 29.56
N ARG A 143 -1.95 6.61 30.73
CA ARG A 143 -1.48 7.82 31.39
C ARG A 143 0.02 7.78 31.70
N LYS A 144 0.51 6.62 32.17
CA LYS A 144 1.93 6.43 32.49
C LYS A 144 2.79 6.34 31.23
N ALA A 145 2.41 5.48 30.28
CA ALA A 145 3.17 5.25 29.06
C ALA A 145 3.34 6.53 28.24
N VAL A 146 2.27 7.32 28.09
CA VAL A 146 2.32 8.60 27.35
C VAL A 146 3.24 9.61 28.04
N ALA A 147 3.18 9.72 29.35
CA ALA A 147 4.05 10.62 30.10
C ALA A 147 5.54 10.23 30.00
N ASP A 148 5.86 8.93 30.09
CA ASP A 148 7.23 8.43 30.10
C ASP A 148 7.94 8.52 28.74
N VAL A 149 7.19 8.44 27.62
CA VAL A 149 7.77 8.49 26.28
C VAL A 149 7.68 9.87 25.62
N SER A 150 7.04 10.83 26.25
CA SER A 150 7.01 12.22 25.77
C SER A 150 8.44 12.76 25.62
N GLY A 151 8.76 13.25 24.41
CA GLY A 151 10.11 13.73 24.05
C GLY A 151 11.16 12.64 23.78
N LYS A 152 10.81 11.35 23.88
CA LYS A 152 11.70 10.22 23.59
C LYS A 152 11.23 9.39 22.39
N TRP A 153 10.04 9.67 21.88
CA TRP A 153 9.38 8.87 20.84
C TRP A 153 10.21 8.71 19.58
N ASP A 154 10.75 9.82 19.05
CA ASP A 154 11.52 9.80 17.82
C ASP A 154 12.87 9.11 17.93
N LYS A 155 13.41 9.05 19.17
CA LYS A 155 14.65 8.34 19.49
C LYS A 155 14.43 6.83 19.68
N SER A 156 13.19 6.37 19.74
CA SER A 156 12.88 4.95 19.86
C SER A 156 13.25 4.20 18.59
N PRO A 157 13.77 2.97 18.69
CA PRO A 157 14.11 2.14 17.52
C PRO A 157 12.95 1.98 16.55
N VAL A 158 13.29 1.84 15.27
CA VAL A 158 12.32 1.62 14.20
C VAL A 158 11.56 0.30 14.39
N GLN A 159 10.38 0.19 13.72
CA GLN A 159 9.64 -1.04 13.63
C GLN A 159 10.41 -2.04 12.78
N MET A 160 10.77 -3.19 13.37
CA MET A 160 11.40 -4.28 12.62
C MET A 160 10.35 -5.11 11.87
N MET A 161 10.71 -5.57 10.69
CA MET A 161 9.94 -6.56 9.95
C MET A 161 9.88 -7.89 10.72
N PRO A 162 8.82 -8.71 10.54
CA PRO A 162 8.71 -10.02 11.17
C PRO A 162 9.82 -10.97 10.69
N LYS A 163 10.15 -11.96 11.50
CA LYS A 163 11.29 -12.87 11.24
C LYS A 163 11.19 -13.59 9.89
N TRP A 164 9.98 -13.98 9.48
CA TRP A 164 9.76 -14.68 8.22
C TRP A 164 10.24 -13.87 7.01
N LEU A 165 10.12 -12.55 7.06
CA LEU A 165 10.57 -11.62 6.01
C LEU A 165 11.98 -11.10 6.30
N ARG A 166 12.27 -10.70 7.54
CA ARG A 166 13.53 -10.05 7.90
C ARG A 166 14.75 -10.95 7.71
N ASN A 167 14.61 -12.25 8.01
CA ASN A 167 15.74 -13.18 7.91
C ASN A 167 16.20 -13.40 6.47
N PRO A 168 15.34 -13.77 5.49
CA PRO A 168 15.77 -13.89 4.10
C PRO A 168 16.32 -12.56 3.54
N LEU A 169 15.70 -11.43 3.86
CA LEU A 169 16.22 -10.13 3.41
C LEU A 169 17.59 -9.79 4.01
N ARG A 170 17.82 -10.17 5.26
CA ARG A 170 19.15 -10.00 5.89
C ARG A 170 20.23 -10.86 5.24
N GLU A 171 19.88 -12.06 4.83
CA GLU A 171 20.77 -12.96 4.11
C GLU A 171 21.11 -12.38 2.73
N ALA A 172 20.12 -11.88 2.01
CA ALA A 172 20.28 -11.33 0.67
C ALA A 172 20.99 -9.96 0.65
N TYR A 173 20.62 -9.04 1.54
CA TYR A 173 21.04 -7.64 1.46
C TYR A 173 21.90 -7.14 2.61
N GLY A 174 22.11 -7.95 3.63
CA GLY A 174 22.82 -7.56 4.84
C GLY A 174 21.98 -6.76 5.83
N ASN A 175 22.41 -6.73 7.10
CA ASN A 175 21.64 -6.13 8.19
C ASN A 175 21.48 -4.61 8.06
N GLY A 176 22.52 -3.91 7.59
CA GLY A 176 22.50 -2.46 7.41
C GLY A 176 21.42 -2.00 6.41
N THR A 177 21.35 -2.68 5.27
CA THR A 177 20.35 -2.42 4.22
C THR A 177 18.93 -2.68 4.73
N VAL A 178 18.72 -3.80 5.44
CA VAL A 178 17.40 -4.12 6.02
C VAL A 178 16.95 -3.06 7.03
N MET A 179 17.87 -2.56 7.88
CA MET A 179 17.56 -1.45 8.80
C MET A 179 17.22 -0.15 8.07
N ALA A 180 17.87 0.14 6.93
CA ALA A 180 17.53 1.29 6.10
C ALA A 180 16.13 1.16 5.49
N MET A 181 15.76 -0.02 4.96
CA MET A 181 14.41 -0.32 4.49
C MET A 181 13.36 -0.17 5.62
N GLU A 182 13.62 -0.71 6.81
CA GLU A 182 12.75 -0.57 7.99
C GLU A 182 12.54 0.90 8.37
N THR A 183 13.58 1.73 8.24
CA THR A 183 13.50 3.17 8.46
C THR A 183 12.62 3.86 7.40
N ALA A 184 12.74 3.46 6.14
CA ALA A 184 11.89 3.97 5.06
C ALA A 184 10.42 3.59 5.27
N HIS A 185 10.13 2.35 5.70
CA HIS A 185 8.77 1.90 6.01
C HIS A 185 8.09 2.75 7.09
N MET A 186 8.84 3.20 8.09
CA MET A 186 8.30 4.05 9.17
C MET A 186 7.92 5.46 8.71
N ARG A 187 8.65 6.02 7.75
CA ARG A 187 8.35 7.36 7.20
C ARG A 187 7.02 7.38 6.45
N GLY A 188 6.55 6.23 5.97
CA GLY A 188 5.41 6.11 5.08
C GLY A 188 5.78 6.48 3.65
N ALA A 189 4.78 6.60 2.78
CA ALA A 189 4.97 6.92 1.39
C ALA A 189 4.32 8.26 1.05
N PRO A 190 5.00 9.16 0.35
CA PRO A 190 4.36 10.24 -0.38
C PRO A 190 3.48 9.66 -1.49
N VAL A 191 2.67 10.49 -2.11
CA VAL A 191 1.84 10.09 -3.26
C VAL A 191 2.58 10.44 -4.54
N ASP A 192 2.80 9.44 -5.39
CA ASP A 192 3.36 9.63 -6.71
C ASP A 192 2.28 9.55 -7.78
N LEU A 193 2.41 10.39 -8.78
CA LEU A 193 1.51 10.48 -9.91
C LEU A 193 2.29 10.20 -11.20
N THR A 194 1.73 9.36 -12.05
CA THR A 194 2.10 9.31 -13.45
C THR A 194 1.22 10.29 -14.21
N VAL A 195 1.82 11.18 -14.97
CA VAL A 195 1.12 12.24 -15.70
C VAL A 195 1.10 11.94 -17.20
N SER A 196 0.04 12.38 -17.88
CA SER A 196 -0.15 12.12 -19.31
C SER A 196 0.77 12.97 -20.20
N ALA A 197 1.21 14.12 -19.71
CA ALA A 197 2.13 15.02 -20.38
C ALA A 197 2.66 16.06 -19.37
N ASP A 198 3.79 16.69 -19.71
CA ASP A 198 4.34 17.85 -19.01
C ASP A 198 4.44 17.71 -17.47
N PRO A 199 5.33 16.82 -16.97
CA PRO A 199 5.48 16.61 -15.52
C PRO A 199 5.78 17.89 -14.74
N GLN A 200 6.49 18.85 -15.35
CA GLN A 200 6.86 20.10 -14.71
C GLN A 200 5.62 20.98 -14.47
N GLU A 201 4.75 21.11 -15.47
CA GLU A 201 3.49 21.86 -15.34
C GLU A 201 2.62 21.27 -14.22
N TRP A 202 2.51 19.93 -14.16
CA TRP A 202 1.71 19.28 -13.12
C TRP A 202 2.34 19.37 -11.74
N ALA A 203 3.65 19.32 -11.63
CA ALA A 203 4.35 19.55 -10.36
C ALA A 203 4.07 20.96 -9.83
N GLU A 204 4.12 21.98 -10.68
CA GLU A 204 3.78 23.37 -10.29
C GLU A 204 2.30 23.50 -9.87
N LYS A 205 1.37 22.99 -10.68
CA LYS A 205 -0.09 23.06 -10.40
C LYS A 205 -0.49 22.34 -9.10
N LEU A 206 0.20 21.26 -8.77
CA LEU A 206 -0.12 20.42 -7.61
C LEU A 206 0.84 20.67 -6.42
N SER A 207 1.74 21.66 -6.51
CA SER A 207 2.77 21.90 -5.49
C SER A 207 3.61 20.66 -5.17
N GLY A 208 3.92 19.89 -6.21
CA GLY A 208 4.71 18.68 -6.16
C GLY A 208 6.15 18.86 -6.64
N THR A 209 6.85 17.74 -6.78
CA THR A 209 8.22 17.67 -7.27
C THR A 209 8.33 16.62 -8.37
N VAL A 210 8.97 16.95 -9.49
CA VAL A 210 9.27 15.96 -10.53
C VAL A 210 10.41 15.06 -10.06
N LEU A 211 10.18 13.76 -10.13
CA LEU A 211 11.17 12.72 -9.82
C LEU A 211 12.05 12.41 -11.06
N PRO A 212 13.22 11.80 -10.88
CA PRO A 212 14.12 11.48 -12.00
C PRO A 212 13.51 10.60 -13.11
N ASN A 213 12.46 9.84 -12.80
CA ASN A 213 11.71 9.02 -13.76
C ASN A 213 10.50 9.72 -14.39
N GLY A 214 10.33 11.04 -14.18
CA GLY A 214 9.22 11.83 -14.70
C GLY A 214 7.92 11.74 -13.89
N SER A 215 7.85 10.94 -12.82
CA SER A 215 6.69 10.95 -11.91
C SER A 215 6.62 12.27 -11.13
N VAL A 216 5.43 12.72 -10.77
CA VAL A 216 5.22 13.89 -9.92
C VAL A 216 4.91 13.43 -8.50
N ARG A 217 5.73 13.83 -7.53
CA ARG A 217 5.59 13.47 -6.11
C ARG A 217 4.91 14.58 -5.31
N LEU A 218 3.93 14.19 -4.51
CA LEU A 218 3.16 15.08 -3.65
C LEU A 218 3.37 14.67 -2.18
N ASN A 219 3.78 15.61 -1.33
CA ASN A 219 4.21 15.29 0.04
C ASN A 219 3.10 15.44 1.09
N ASP A 220 2.20 16.41 0.91
CA ASP A 220 1.12 16.70 1.87
C ASP A 220 -0.21 16.78 1.13
N MET A 221 -1.06 15.78 1.34
CA MET A 221 -2.25 15.65 0.54
C MET A 221 -3.51 15.33 1.34
N GLY A 222 -4.55 16.06 1.01
CA GLY A 222 -5.92 15.74 1.36
C GLY A 222 -6.51 14.65 0.45
N GLN A 223 -7.75 14.83 0.06
CA GLN A 223 -8.46 13.91 -0.83
C GLN A 223 -7.96 14.05 -2.27
N ILE A 224 -7.39 12.99 -2.83
CA ILE A 224 -6.79 12.98 -4.19
C ILE A 224 -7.82 13.31 -5.28
N SER A 225 -9.05 12.80 -5.16
CA SER A 225 -10.09 12.96 -6.18
C SER A 225 -10.57 14.40 -6.39
N VAL A 226 -10.24 15.32 -5.48
CA VAL A 226 -10.61 16.74 -5.64
C VAL A 226 -9.49 17.60 -6.22
N LEU A 227 -8.34 17.02 -6.49
CA LEU A 227 -7.21 17.75 -7.05
C LEU A 227 -7.41 18.09 -8.53
N PRO A 228 -6.87 19.23 -8.97
CA PRO A 228 -6.91 19.63 -10.38
C PRO A 228 -6.39 18.51 -11.31
N GLY A 229 -7.12 18.21 -12.38
CA GLY A 229 -6.75 17.25 -13.40
C GLY A 229 -7.09 15.79 -13.11
N PHE A 230 -7.59 15.45 -11.90
CA PHE A 230 -8.03 14.09 -11.60
C PHE A 230 -9.21 13.66 -12.46
N GLU A 231 -10.31 14.40 -12.40
CA GLU A 231 -11.52 14.12 -13.19
C GLU A 231 -11.29 14.26 -14.70
N ASP A 232 -10.36 15.13 -15.10
CA ASP A 232 -9.96 15.29 -16.50
C ASP A 232 -9.07 14.18 -17.02
N GLY A 233 -8.65 13.24 -16.15
CA GLY A 233 -7.80 12.10 -16.49
C GLY A 233 -6.37 12.46 -16.87
N LYS A 234 -5.85 13.61 -16.41
CA LYS A 234 -4.52 14.10 -16.76
C LYS A 234 -3.39 13.35 -16.07
N TRP A 235 -3.72 12.61 -15.03
CA TRP A 235 -2.79 11.82 -14.25
C TRP A 235 -3.52 10.73 -13.44
N TRP A 236 -2.76 9.80 -12.90
CA TRP A 236 -3.23 8.77 -11.98
C TRP A 236 -2.17 8.48 -10.90
N VAL A 237 -2.63 7.92 -9.78
CA VAL A 237 -1.76 7.54 -8.66
C VAL A 237 -1.00 6.26 -9.04
N GLN A 238 0.32 6.34 -8.99
CA GLN A 238 1.20 5.20 -9.25
C GLN A 238 2.55 5.48 -8.60
N ASP A 239 3.03 4.57 -7.75
CA ASP A 239 4.36 4.70 -7.15
C ASP A 239 5.44 4.76 -8.24
N ALA A 240 6.48 5.57 -8.03
CA ALA A 240 7.56 5.75 -8.99
C ALA A 240 8.20 4.42 -9.41
N ALA A 241 8.39 3.47 -8.46
CA ALA A 241 8.93 2.15 -8.79
C ALA A 241 8.00 1.36 -9.72
N ALA A 242 6.68 1.49 -9.54
CA ALA A 242 5.68 0.78 -10.34
C ALA A 242 5.54 1.35 -11.77
N SER A 243 6.08 2.54 -12.06
CA SER A 243 6.00 3.14 -13.39
C SER A 243 7.09 2.64 -14.35
N TRP A 244 8.25 2.23 -13.85
CA TRP A 244 9.37 1.79 -14.69
C TRP A 244 9.09 0.57 -15.57
N PRO A 245 8.36 -0.48 -15.13
CA PRO A 245 8.13 -1.64 -15.98
C PRO A 245 7.49 -1.31 -17.33
N ALA A 246 6.48 -0.45 -17.33
CA ALA A 246 5.79 -0.05 -18.55
C ALA A 246 6.64 0.92 -19.40
N SER A 247 7.33 1.89 -18.77
CA SER A 247 8.20 2.83 -19.49
C SER A 247 9.41 2.13 -20.12
N TRP A 248 9.97 1.09 -19.45
CA TRP A 248 11.12 0.35 -19.99
C TRP A 248 10.77 -0.52 -21.19
N LEU A 249 9.49 -0.82 -21.44
CA LEU A 249 9.08 -1.43 -22.70
C LEU A 249 9.42 -0.55 -23.91
N ALA A 250 9.52 0.78 -23.74
CA ALA A 250 9.84 1.74 -24.80
C ALA A 250 8.94 1.56 -26.04
N LEU A 251 7.61 1.47 -25.81
CA LEU A 251 6.62 1.21 -26.83
C LEU A 251 6.53 2.32 -27.86
N GLN A 252 6.30 1.94 -29.11
CA GLN A 252 6.02 2.87 -30.20
C GLN A 252 4.51 2.83 -30.54
N ALA A 253 4.00 3.93 -31.08
CA ALA A 253 2.62 3.99 -31.51
C ALA A 253 2.31 2.89 -32.55
N GLY A 254 1.20 2.17 -32.33
CA GLY A 254 0.74 1.07 -33.18
C GLY A 254 1.36 -0.30 -32.85
N GLU A 255 2.36 -0.40 -31.98
CA GLU A 255 2.83 -1.70 -31.51
C GLU A 255 1.75 -2.40 -30.67
N THR A 256 1.67 -3.71 -30.80
CA THR A 256 0.77 -4.53 -29.98
C THR A 256 1.43 -4.92 -28.67
N VAL A 257 0.73 -4.74 -27.54
CA VAL A 257 1.27 -5.08 -26.21
C VAL A 257 0.25 -5.84 -25.39
N LEU A 258 0.70 -6.87 -24.67
CA LEU A 258 -0.07 -7.62 -23.69
C LEU A 258 0.35 -7.21 -22.27
N ASP A 259 -0.62 -6.76 -21.46
CA ASP A 259 -0.47 -6.47 -20.03
C ASP A 259 -1.06 -7.63 -19.22
N VAL A 260 -0.21 -8.43 -18.60
CA VAL A 260 -0.62 -9.60 -17.80
C VAL A 260 -0.67 -9.22 -16.33
N CYS A 261 -1.79 -9.55 -15.66
CA CYS A 261 -2.14 -9.10 -14.30
C CYS A 261 -2.36 -7.58 -14.22
N ALA A 262 -3.07 -7.06 -15.21
CA ALA A 262 -3.18 -5.63 -15.52
C ALA A 262 -3.77 -4.77 -14.39
N ALA A 263 -4.67 -5.33 -13.58
CA ALA A 263 -5.42 -4.54 -12.60
C ALA A 263 -4.56 -4.03 -11.42
N PRO A 264 -4.70 -2.75 -11.05
CA PRO A 264 -5.81 -1.82 -11.34
C PRO A 264 -5.65 -0.92 -12.59
N GLY A 265 -4.69 -1.19 -13.48
CA GLY A 265 -4.57 -0.53 -14.79
C GLY A 265 -3.54 0.60 -14.87
N GLY A 266 -2.71 0.84 -13.84
CA GLY A 266 -1.69 1.90 -13.88
C GLY A 266 -0.69 1.72 -15.03
N LYS A 267 -0.18 0.50 -15.25
CA LYS A 267 0.73 0.15 -16.34
C LYS A 267 -0.01 0.10 -17.68
N THR A 268 -1.25 -0.42 -17.70
CA THR A 268 -2.14 -0.37 -18.88
C THR A 268 -2.27 1.06 -19.42
N MET A 269 -2.58 2.03 -18.54
CA MET A 269 -2.72 3.44 -18.92
C MET A 269 -1.40 4.02 -19.46
N GLN A 270 -0.24 3.68 -18.88
CA GLN A 270 1.06 4.09 -19.42
C GLN A 270 1.30 3.56 -20.83
N MET A 271 1.01 2.29 -21.06
CA MET A 271 1.17 1.67 -22.38
C MET A 271 0.20 2.23 -23.41
N ALA A 272 -1.07 2.43 -23.04
CA ALA A 272 -2.05 3.07 -23.90
C ALA A 272 -1.68 4.52 -24.24
N LEU A 273 -1.09 5.25 -23.29
CA LEU A 273 -0.64 6.63 -23.51
C LEU A 273 0.47 6.74 -24.57
N SER A 274 1.29 5.70 -24.75
CA SER A 274 2.30 5.67 -25.84
C SER A 274 1.72 5.51 -27.25
N GLY A 275 0.40 5.28 -27.37
CA GLY A 275 -0.26 4.99 -28.64
C GLY A 275 -0.16 3.52 -29.05
N ALA A 276 0.29 2.63 -28.19
CA ALA A 276 0.31 1.19 -28.43
C ALA A 276 -1.10 0.59 -28.38
N VAL A 277 -1.31 -0.51 -29.08
CA VAL A 277 -2.56 -1.30 -29.07
C VAL A 277 -2.48 -2.28 -27.90
N VAL A 278 -3.13 -1.95 -26.79
CA VAL A 278 -3.01 -2.67 -25.52
C VAL A 278 -4.10 -3.72 -25.40
N THR A 279 -3.72 -4.96 -25.08
CA THR A 279 -4.62 -6.00 -24.53
C THR A 279 -4.27 -6.20 -23.06
N SER A 280 -5.22 -5.96 -22.16
CA SER A 280 -5.05 -6.07 -20.71
C SER A 280 -5.78 -7.29 -20.18
N LEU A 281 -5.04 -8.18 -19.51
CA LEU A 281 -5.53 -9.45 -19.02
C LEU A 281 -5.39 -9.53 -17.49
N ASP A 282 -6.48 -9.87 -16.81
CA ASP A 282 -6.49 -10.19 -15.38
C ASP A 282 -7.53 -11.28 -15.09
N ILE A 283 -7.25 -12.14 -14.12
CA ILE A 283 -8.15 -13.23 -13.75
C ILE A 283 -9.45 -12.74 -13.08
N SER A 284 -9.41 -11.55 -12.49
CA SER A 284 -10.49 -11.01 -11.64
C SER A 284 -11.36 -10.01 -12.40
N SER A 285 -12.61 -10.40 -12.71
CA SER A 285 -13.60 -9.48 -13.31
C SER A 285 -13.79 -8.21 -12.48
N LYS A 286 -13.90 -8.35 -11.15
CA LYS A 286 -14.06 -7.22 -10.22
C LYS A 286 -12.86 -6.25 -10.24
N ARG A 287 -11.65 -6.76 -10.42
CA ARG A 287 -10.47 -5.90 -10.56
C ARG A 287 -10.43 -5.23 -11.93
N MET A 288 -10.90 -5.91 -12.99
CA MET A 288 -10.98 -5.36 -14.34
C MET A 288 -12.01 -4.23 -14.47
N GLU A 289 -13.08 -4.22 -13.68
CA GLU A 289 -14.00 -3.07 -13.58
C GLU A 289 -13.23 -1.77 -13.26
N ARG A 290 -12.25 -1.83 -12.36
CA ARG A 290 -11.41 -0.65 -12.02
C ARG A 290 -10.49 -0.24 -13.16
N VAL A 291 -10.00 -1.20 -13.96
CA VAL A 291 -9.23 -0.88 -15.16
C VAL A 291 -10.12 -0.11 -16.15
N ALA A 292 -11.33 -0.58 -16.38
CA ALA A 292 -12.31 0.10 -17.24
C ALA A 292 -12.65 1.51 -16.75
N GLU A 293 -12.92 1.68 -15.44
CA GLU A 293 -13.16 3.00 -14.82
C GLU A 293 -11.97 3.95 -15.02
N ASN A 294 -10.75 3.48 -14.78
CA ASN A 294 -9.54 4.27 -14.93
C ASN A 294 -9.27 4.67 -16.39
N LEU A 295 -9.43 3.75 -17.34
CA LEU A 295 -9.32 4.02 -18.78
C LEU A 295 -10.36 5.05 -19.24
N SER A 296 -11.63 4.88 -18.81
CA SER A 296 -12.69 5.84 -19.12
C SER A 296 -12.36 7.24 -18.59
N ARG A 297 -11.91 7.35 -17.35
CA ARG A 297 -11.51 8.63 -16.74
C ARG A 297 -10.34 9.29 -17.46
N THR A 298 -9.33 8.51 -17.85
CA THR A 298 -8.13 9.01 -18.54
C THR A 298 -8.31 9.15 -20.06
N LYS A 299 -9.46 8.74 -20.59
CA LYS A 299 -9.77 8.75 -22.03
C LYS A 299 -8.78 7.93 -22.85
N LEU A 300 -8.30 6.84 -22.27
CA LEU A 300 -7.40 5.88 -22.91
C LEU A 300 -8.16 4.60 -23.22
N GLU A 301 -7.68 3.82 -24.18
CA GLU A 301 -8.34 2.61 -24.66
C GLU A 301 -7.42 1.40 -24.51
N ALA A 302 -8.00 0.25 -24.15
CA ALA A 302 -7.37 -1.06 -24.15
C ALA A 302 -8.45 -2.14 -24.34
N ASP A 303 -8.07 -3.26 -24.95
CA ASP A 303 -8.88 -4.48 -25.01
C ASP A 303 -8.81 -5.19 -23.65
N LEU A 304 -9.95 -5.35 -22.96
CA LEU A 304 -10.01 -5.91 -21.61
C LEU A 304 -10.44 -7.37 -21.64
N VAL A 305 -9.56 -8.24 -21.16
CA VAL A 305 -9.76 -9.69 -21.15
C VAL A 305 -9.77 -10.22 -19.72
N VAL A 306 -10.87 -10.86 -19.31
CA VAL A 306 -10.94 -11.57 -18.03
C VAL A 306 -10.61 -13.04 -18.26
N ALA A 307 -9.38 -13.44 -17.97
CA ALA A 307 -8.90 -14.81 -18.14
C ALA A 307 -7.69 -15.10 -17.26
N ASN A 308 -7.43 -16.38 -17.00
CA ASN A 308 -6.16 -16.83 -16.47
C ASN A 308 -5.15 -16.99 -17.60
N VAL A 309 -4.00 -16.34 -17.54
CA VAL A 309 -2.97 -16.40 -18.58
C VAL A 309 -2.47 -17.82 -18.86
N LEU A 310 -2.54 -18.70 -17.88
CA LEU A 310 -2.11 -20.11 -18.01
C LEU A 310 -3.03 -20.92 -18.94
N ASP A 311 -4.33 -20.58 -18.95
CA ASP A 311 -5.38 -21.30 -19.68
C ASP A 311 -5.99 -20.47 -20.82
N TRP A 312 -5.48 -19.24 -21.04
CA TRP A 312 -6.04 -18.32 -22.03
C TRP A 312 -5.86 -18.84 -23.46
N GLN A 313 -7.00 -19.13 -24.11
CA GLN A 313 -7.08 -19.64 -25.46
C GLN A 313 -7.05 -18.48 -26.46
N ASP A 314 -5.86 -18.04 -26.81
CA ASP A 314 -5.61 -16.98 -27.79
C ASP A 314 -4.25 -17.24 -28.43
N ASP A 315 -4.17 -17.23 -29.75
CA ASP A 315 -2.95 -17.53 -30.50
C ASP A 315 -2.14 -16.27 -30.86
N ARG A 316 -2.63 -15.09 -30.49
CA ARG A 316 -1.93 -13.83 -30.74
C ARG A 316 -0.55 -13.81 -30.08
N GLN A 317 0.41 -13.28 -30.81
CA GLN A 317 1.68 -12.83 -30.28
C GLN A 317 1.79 -11.32 -30.39
N PHE A 318 2.55 -10.73 -29.47
CA PHE A 318 2.64 -9.29 -29.26
C PHE A 318 4.07 -8.79 -29.47
N ASP A 319 4.22 -7.54 -29.91
CA ASP A 319 5.52 -6.89 -30.06
C ASP A 319 6.19 -6.70 -28.70
N ALA A 320 5.36 -6.53 -27.65
CA ALA A 320 5.81 -6.45 -26.26
C ALA A 320 4.83 -7.18 -25.32
N VAL A 321 5.36 -7.74 -24.24
CA VAL A 321 4.58 -8.33 -23.16
C VAL A 321 5.08 -7.79 -21.83
N LEU A 322 4.18 -7.38 -20.95
CA LEU A 322 4.46 -7.02 -19.57
C LEU A 322 3.78 -8.04 -18.65
N LEU A 323 4.55 -8.64 -17.76
CA LEU A 323 4.04 -9.49 -16.68
C LEU A 323 4.33 -8.82 -15.34
N ASP A 324 3.30 -8.22 -14.71
CA ASP A 324 3.32 -7.77 -13.32
C ASP A 324 2.82 -8.90 -12.43
N ALA A 325 3.71 -9.84 -12.09
CA ALA A 325 3.31 -11.11 -11.50
C ALA A 325 2.74 -10.95 -10.09
N PRO A 326 1.69 -11.73 -9.73
CA PRO A 326 1.20 -11.77 -8.37
C PRO A 326 2.31 -12.24 -7.44
N CYS A 327 2.53 -11.50 -6.33
CA CYS A 327 3.66 -11.76 -5.44
C CYS A 327 3.30 -11.48 -3.97
N SER A 328 4.28 -11.67 -3.07
CA SER A 328 4.13 -11.36 -1.66
C SER A 328 3.84 -9.87 -1.36
N ALA A 329 4.10 -8.97 -2.31
CA ALA A 329 3.96 -7.51 -2.22
C ALA A 329 4.81 -6.87 -1.09
N THR A 330 5.86 -7.55 -0.63
CA THR A 330 6.72 -7.11 0.48
C THR A 330 7.45 -5.80 0.22
N GLY A 331 7.58 -5.38 -1.03
CA GLY A 331 8.14 -4.09 -1.43
C GLY A 331 7.21 -2.90 -1.16
N THR A 332 5.92 -3.14 -0.90
CA THR A 332 4.92 -2.08 -0.72
C THR A 332 4.58 -1.77 0.74
N ILE A 333 5.32 -2.33 1.71
CA ILE A 333 5.07 -2.15 3.16
C ILE A 333 5.01 -0.67 3.54
N ARG A 334 5.77 0.19 2.87
CA ARG A 334 5.75 1.62 3.06
C ARG A 334 4.34 2.22 2.91
N ARG A 335 3.56 1.71 1.94
CA ARG A 335 2.15 2.09 1.69
C ARG A 335 1.16 1.18 2.42
N HIS A 336 1.54 -0.06 2.63
CA HIS A 336 0.72 -1.11 3.22
C HIS A 336 1.34 -1.66 4.51
N PRO A 337 1.34 -0.86 5.62
CA PRO A 337 1.99 -1.23 6.87
C PRO A 337 1.30 -2.40 7.60
N ASP A 338 0.18 -2.88 7.08
CA ASP A 338 -0.54 -4.07 7.53
C ASP A 338 0.12 -5.37 7.08
N LEU A 339 0.80 -5.39 5.93
CA LEU A 339 1.38 -6.61 5.34
C LEU A 339 2.24 -7.43 6.30
N PRO A 340 3.13 -6.83 7.12
CA PRO A 340 3.93 -7.57 8.10
C PRO A 340 3.14 -8.28 9.18
N PHE A 341 1.87 -7.91 9.38
CA PHE A 341 0.97 -8.47 10.40
C PHE A 341 -0.10 -9.38 9.79
N ALA A 342 -0.54 -9.07 8.57
CA ALA A 342 -1.55 -9.84 7.83
C ALA A 342 -0.96 -11.07 7.13
N LYS A 343 0.36 -11.12 6.97
CA LYS A 343 1.08 -12.25 6.34
C LYS A 343 2.10 -12.84 7.31
N ASP A 344 2.30 -14.14 7.21
CA ASP A 344 3.24 -14.91 8.04
C ASP A 344 4.32 -15.66 7.21
N GLY A 345 4.29 -15.46 5.88
CA GLY A 345 5.19 -16.11 4.92
C GLY A 345 4.62 -17.40 4.33
N THR A 346 3.47 -17.88 4.80
CA THR A 346 2.80 -19.01 4.15
C THR A 346 2.34 -18.66 2.74
N GLY A 347 2.36 -19.61 1.81
CA GLY A 347 1.95 -19.42 0.42
C GLY A 347 2.99 -18.74 -0.48
N ILE A 348 4.18 -18.36 0.02
CA ILE A 348 5.24 -17.77 -0.82
C ILE A 348 5.79 -18.80 -1.81
N THR A 349 5.98 -20.04 -1.39
CA THR A 349 6.48 -21.12 -2.27
C THR A 349 5.50 -21.38 -3.42
N GLU A 350 4.20 -21.38 -3.16
CA GLU A 350 3.16 -21.54 -4.17
C GLU A 350 3.15 -20.34 -5.13
N LEU A 351 3.34 -19.11 -4.62
CA LEU A 351 3.47 -17.92 -5.47
C LEU A 351 4.68 -17.99 -6.39
N ILE A 352 5.83 -18.45 -5.88
CA ILE A 352 7.05 -18.63 -6.67
C ILE A 352 6.79 -19.63 -7.80
N GLY A 353 6.14 -20.77 -7.52
CA GLY A 353 5.75 -21.75 -8.55
C GLY A 353 4.86 -21.13 -9.62
N LEU A 354 3.80 -20.42 -9.20
CA LEU A 354 2.86 -19.74 -10.09
C LEU A 354 3.55 -18.68 -10.96
N GLN A 355 4.45 -17.88 -10.40
CA GLN A 355 5.21 -16.86 -11.13
C GLN A 355 6.07 -17.47 -12.24
N ALA A 356 6.71 -18.60 -11.98
CA ALA A 356 7.51 -19.32 -12.99
C ALA A 356 6.63 -19.79 -14.16
N GLU A 357 5.47 -20.39 -13.88
CA GLU A 357 4.50 -20.82 -14.89
C GLU A 357 3.97 -19.64 -15.70
N MET A 358 3.62 -18.53 -15.04
CA MET A 358 3.13 -17.32 -15.70
C MET A 358 4.20 -16.67 -16.57
N LEU A 359 5.46 -16.64 -16.13
CA LEU A 359 6.58 -16.10 -16.91
C LEU A 359 6.79 -16.93 -18.20
N ALA A 360 6.75 -18.24 -18.10
CA ALA A 360 6.79 -19.11 -19.26
C ALA A 360 5.57 -18.93 -20.20
N ALA A 361 4.37 -18.71 -19.66
CA ALA A 361 3.18 -18.45 -20.45
C ALA A 361 3.26 -17.09 -21.15
N ALA A 362 3.71 -16.04 -20.47
CA ALA A 362 3.90 -14.72 -21.04
C ALA A 362 4.96 -14.71 -22.17
N ALA A 363 6.06 -15.43 -21.99
CA ALA A 363 7.12 -15.55 -22.99
C ALA A 363 6.64 -16.14 -24.32
N ARG A 364 5.71 -17.10 -24.29
CA ARG A 364 5.12 -17.69 -25.51
C ARG A 364 4.32 -16.67 -26.33
N ARG A 365 3.87 -15.59 -25.70
CA ARG A 365 3.11 -14.51 -26.32
C ARG A 365 3.99 -13.41 -26.95
N VAL A 366 5.29 -13.47 -26.79
CA VAL A 366 6.22 -12.50 -27.39
C VAL A 366 6.53 -12.93 -28.82
N LYS A 367 6.39 -12.04 -29.81
CA LYS A 367 6.84 -12.28 -31.19
C LYS A 367 8.37 -12.50 -31.24
N PRO A 368 8.90 -13.25 -32.24
CA PRO A 368 10.31 -13.16 -32.57
C PRO A 368 10.72 -11.67 -32.78
N GLY A 369 11.84 -11.25 -32.21
CA GLY A 369 12.26 -9.86 -32.19
C GLY A 369 11.50 -8.96 -31.19
N GLY A 370 10.50 -9.48 -30.50
CA GLY A 370 9.74 -8.77 -29.50
C GLY A 370 10.42 -8.72 -28.12
N ARG A 371 9.76 -8.13 -27.13
CA ARG A 371 10.34 -7.90 -25.80
C ARG A 371 9.38 -8.27 -24.67
N LEU A 372 9.94 -8.74 -23.58
CA LEU A 372 9.25 -9.15 -22.36
C LEU A 372 9.78 -8.34 -21.18
N VAL A 373 8.89 -7.71 -20.41
CA VAL A 373 9.21 -7.17 -19.08
C VAL A 373 8.52 -8.05 -18.04
N PHE A 374 9.33 -8.59 -17.13
CA PHE A 374 8.87 -9.26 -15.92
C PHE A 374 9.13 -8.36 -14.71
N CYS A 375 8.14 -8.22 -13.84
CA CYS A 375 8.31 -7.47 -12.61
C CYS A 375 7.48 -8.03 -11.46
N THR A 376 7.94 -7.75 -10.23
CA THR A 376 7.22 -8.03 -8.99
C THR A 376 7.42 -6.87 -8.01
N CYS A 377 6.41 -6.56 -7.20
CA CYS A 377 6.54 -5.63 -6.07
C CYS A 377 7.00 -6.34 -4.79
N SER A 378 7.93 -7.28 -4.93
CA SER A 378 8.52 -8.05 -3.83
C SER A 378 9.96 -7.63 -3.55
N LEU A 379 10.38 -7.73 -2.29
CA LEU A 379 11.77 -7.61 -1.86
C LEU A 379 12.49 -8.97 -1.80
N ILE A 380 11.76 -10.07 -1.95
CA ILE A 380 12.30 -11.43 -1.83
C ILE A 380 12.97 -11.81 -3.16
N PRO A 381 14.27 -12.19 -3.15
CA PRO A 381 14.99 -12.53 -4.39
C PRO A 381 14.36 -13.67 -5.18
N ASP A 382 13.79 -14.68 -4.49
CA ASP A 382 13.10 -15.79 -5.14
C ASP A 382 11.88 -15.38 -5.96
N GLU A 383 11.30 -14.23 -5.68
CA GLU A 383 10.19 -13.63 -6.46
C GLU A 383 10.70 -12.61 -7.53
N GLY A 384 11.99 -12.58 -7.81
CA GLY A 384 12.62 -11.64 -8.75
C GLY A 384 13.82 -12.26 -9.45
N GLU A 385 15.03 -12.02 -8.93
CA GLU A 385 16.32 -12.40 -9.51
C GLU A 385 16.39 -13.88 -9.86
N VAL A 386 15.95 -14.76 -8.94
CA VAL A 386 15.99 -16.22 -9.13
C VAL A 386 15.08 -16.65 -10.30
N HIS A 387 13.92 -16.00 -10.47
CA HIS A 387 13.06 -16.25 -11.63
C HIS A 387 13.72 -15.85 -12.94
N ALA A 388 14.36 -14.68 -12.98
CA ALA A 388 15.03 -14.19 -14.17
C ALA A 388 16.20 -15.11 -14.57
N GLU A 389 17.03 -15.50 -13.62
CA GLU A 389 18.14 -16.44 -13.85
C GLU A 389 17.66 -17.79 -14.37
N ASN A 390 16.67 -18.41 -13.70
CA ASN A 390 16.10 -19.68 -14.11
C ASN A 390 15.47 -19.62 -15.50
N PHE A 391 14.73 -18.55 -15.79
CA PHE A 391 14.10 -18.33 -17.09
C PHE A 391 15.14 -18.19 -18.21
N LEU A 392 16.17 -17.36 -18.05
CA LEU A 392 17.24 -17.16 -19.03
C LEU A 392 18.08 -18.44 -19.25
N ASN A 393 18.21 -19.25 -18.20
CA ASN A 393 18.86 -20.57 -18.33
C ASN A 393 18.02 -21.55 -19.14
N ALA A 394 16.70 -21.50 -19.03
CA ALA A 394 15.76 -22.39 -19.73
C ALA A 394 15.40 -21.91 -21.15
N GLN A 395 15.26 -20.60 -21.36
CA GLN A 395 14.81 -19.97 -22.62
C GLN A 395 15.98 -19.28 -23.33
N LYS A 396 16.70 -20.02 -24.17
CA LYS A 396 17.92 -19.52 -24.83
C LYS A 396 17.66 -18.56 -25.98
N ASP A 397 16.42 -18.42 -26.41
CA ASP A 397 15.96 -17.42 -27.37
C ASP A 397 15.65 -16.04 -26.75
N PHE A 398 15.80 -15.90 -25.43
CA PHE A 398 15.72 -14.62 -24.74
C PHE A 398 17.10 -14.15 -24.23
N VAL A 399 17.36 -12.87 -24.41
CA VAL A 399 18.57 -12.20 -23.91
C VAL A 399 18.20 -10.96 -23.11
N VAL A 400 18.95 -10.67 -22.06
CA VAL A 400 18.73 -9.47 -21.22
C VAL A 400 18.96 -8.21 -22.02
N ASP A 401 18.06 -7.24 -21.87
CA ASP A 401 18.24 -5.89 -22.38
C ASP A 401 19.25 -5.12 -21.50
N THR A 402 20.28 -4.56 -22.10
CA THR A 402 21.33 -3.85 -21.38
C THR A 402 21.08 -2.34 -21.27
N SER A 403 20.00 -1.82 -21.83
CA SER A 403 19.63 -0.41 -21.71
C SER A 403 19.34 -0.02 -20.26
N VAL A 404 19.55 1.26 -19.97
CA VAL A 404 19.23 1.82 -18.65
C VAL A 404 17.99 2.69 -18.80
N PRO A 405 16.88 2.38 -18.12
CA PRO A 405 15.68 3.22 -18.15
C PRO A 405 15.97 4.62 -17.60
N GLU A 406 15.27 5.62 -18.10
CA GLU A 406 15.39 6.99 -17.61
C GLU A 406 15.17 7.08 -16.10
N GLY A 407 16.05 7.80 -15.40
CA GLY A 407 16.01 7.95 -13.93
C GLY A 407 16.46 6.73 -13.13
N MET A 408 16.74 5.60 -13.79
CA MET A 408 17.28 4.40 -13.14
C MET A 408 18.77 4.56 -12.90
N GLN A 409 19.27 4.13 -11.76
CA GLN A 409 20.70 4.16 -11.44
C GLN A 409 21.34 2.82 -11.79
N ALA A 410 22.50 2.88 -12.44
CA ALA A 410 23.18 1.68 -12.93
C ALA A 410 23.57 0.70 -11.80
N GLU A 411 23.89 1.22 -10.62
CA GLU A 411 24.24 0.45 -9.42
C GLU A 411 23.07 -0.33 -8.81
N TRP A 412 21.83 -0.09 -9.26
CA TRP A 412 20.67 -0.89 -8.85
C TRP A 412 20.48 -2.15 -9.69
N ARG A 413 21.34 -2.31 -10.72
CA ARG A 413 21.35 -3.51 -11.57
C ARG A 413 21.81 -4.71 -10.78
N SER A 414 21.08 -5.80 -10.85
CA SER A 414 21.43 -7.11 -10.28
C SER A 414 22.30 -7.92 -11.25
N ASP A 415 22.91 -9.01 -10.74
CA ASP A 415 23.93 -9.78 -11.47
C ASP A 415 23.38 -10.43 -12.75
N GLU A 416 22.13 -10.86 -12.75
CA GLU A 416 21.42 -11.43 -13.92
C GLU A 416 20.97 -10.36 -14.93
N GLY A 417 21.15 -9.07 -14.61
CA GLY A 417 20.91 -7.93 -15.48
C GLY A 417 19.57 -7.22 -15.30
N GLY A 418 18.75 -7.63 -14.35
CA GLY A 418 17.56 -6.89 -13.91
C GLY A 418 17.89 -5.68 -13.03
N TYR A 419 16.87 -5.07 -12.45
CA TYR A 419 17.01 -3.99 -11.47
C TYR A 419 16.25 -4.34 -10.20
N ARG A 420 16.97 -4.24 -9.06
CA ARG A 420 16.38 -4.35 -7.73
C ARG A 420 16.18 -2.96 -7.15
N LEU A 421 14.92 -2.54 -7.02
CA LEU A 421 14.53 -1.30 -6.37
C LEU A 421 14.23 -1.56 -4.90
N ARG A 422 14.63 -0.64 -4.03
CA ARG A 422 14.47 -0.80 -2.58
C ARG A 422 13.86 0.43 -1.93
N PRO A 423 13.12 0.28 -0.82
CA PRO A 423 12.49 1.40 -0.12
C PRO A 423 13.44 2.48 0.41
N ASP A 424 14.71 2.13 0.66
CA ASP A 424 15.75 3.03 1.11
C ASP A 424 16.40 3.86 -0.01
N TYR A 425 16.17 3.51 -1.28
CA TYR A 425 16.60 4.31 -2.41
C TYR A 425 15.80 5.62 -2.50
N TRP A 426 16.44 6.68 -2.98
CA TRP A 426 15.87 8.03 -2.98
C TRP A 426 15.40 8.48 -1.59
N GLY A 427 16.12 8.11 -0.53
CA GLY A 427 15.74 8.42 0.84
C GLY A 427 15.50 9.91 1.11
N GLU A 428 16.27 10.78 0.46
CA GLU A 428 16.12 12.25 0.51
C GLU A 428 14.88 12.75 -0.24
N LEU A 429 14.46 12.02 -1.27
CA LEU A 429 13.22 12.30 -2.00
C LEU A 429 11.98 11.67 -1.36
N GLY A 430 12.13 10.89 -0.28
CA GLY A 430 11.03 10.22 0.43
C GLY A 430 10.89 8.73 0.11
N GLY A 431 11.88 8.12 -0.56
CA GLY A 431 11.91 6.69 -0.88
C GLY A 431 11.05 6.29 -2.08
N MET A 432 11.00 5.00 -2.37
CA MET A 432 10.15 4.38 -3.38
C MET A 432 9.68 3.01 -2.90
N ASP A 433 8.78 2.33 -3.60
CA ASP A 433 8.45 0.95 -3.29
C ASP A 433 9.60 0.00 -3.70
N GLY A 434 9.66 -1.15 -3.04
CA GLY A 434 10.54 -2.22 -3.46
C GLY A 434 9.98 -2.94 -4.68
N PHE A 435 10.81 -3.11 -5.70
CA PHE A 435 10.45 -3.78 -6.94
C PHE A 435 11.62 -4.61 -7.46
N TYR A 436 11.30 -5.64 -8.22
CA TYR A 436 12.23 -6.26 -9.15
C TYR A 436 11.70 -6.08 -10.57
N ILE A 437 12.58 -5.75 -11.52
CA ILE A 437 12.21 -5.51 -12.91
C ILE A 437 13.33 -6.04 -13.82
N ILE A 438 12.97 -6.82 -14.83
CA ILE A 438 13.88 -7.21 -15.91
C ILE A 438 13.20 -7.08 -17.27
N ARG A 439 13.93 -6.56 -18.25
CA ARG A 439 13.54 -6.57 -19.65
C ARG A 439 14.40 -7.56 -20.42
N MET A 440 13.77 -8.37 -21.23
CA MET A 440 14.38 -9.40 -22.05
C MET A 440 13.87 -9.27 -23.49
N ASN A 441 14.77 -9.39 -24.44
CA ASN A 441 14.44 -9.35 -25.87
C ASN A 441 14.46 -10.78 -26.43
N ARG A 442 13.44 -11.15 -27.19
CA ARG A 442 13.37 -12.43 -27.88
C ARG A 442 14.16 -12.35 -29.18
N ALA A 443 15.00 -13.34 -29.50
CA ALA A 443 15.68 -13.46 -30.77
C ALA A 443 14.70 -13.45 -31.96
N SER A 444 15.13 -12.91 -33.11
CA SER A 444 14.36 -12.80 -34.35
C SER A 444 14.20 -14.15 -35.04
#